data_28fc10b448ae11e9a28249fb4f81c171
#
_entry.id   28fc10b448ae11e9a28249fb4f81c171
#
_cell.length_a   1.000
_cell.length_b   1.000
_cell.length_c   1.000
_cell.angle_alpha   90.00
_cell.angle_beta   90.00
_cell.angle_gamma   90.00
#
_symmetry.space_group_name_H-M   'P 1'
#
loop_
_entity.id
_entity.type
_entity.pdbx_description
1 polymer ?
#
loop_
_entity_poly.entity_id
_entity_poly.type
_entity_poly.pdbx_seq_one_letter_code
_entity_poly.pdbx_strand_id
1 'polypeptide(L)'
;MGNTSGTGVAFTRNPSTGENGIYGEYLINAQGEDVVAGIRTPQPITKLAEDLPECYKEFMAIAHKLEDHYRDMQDMEFTIQEGKLYFLQTRNGKRTAPAAIKIACDLVDEGKITPQEAVLRIEAKSLDQLLHPTFDTAALKAGEVIGSALPASPGAAAGKVYFTAEDARSEEHTSELQS
;
A
#
# COMPACT_ATOMS: atom_id res chain seq x y z
N MET A 1 2.89 9.01 -26.54
CA MET A 1 2.50 9.79 -25.36
C MET A 1 3.63 10.76 -25.09
N GLY A 2 3.41 11.88 -24.46
CA GLY A 2 4.45 12.88 -24.18
C GLY A 2 4.64 13.07 -22.65
N ASN A 3 5.53 13.98 -22.27
CA ASN A 3 5.80 14.30 -20.87
C ASN A 3 4.61 14.92 -20.12
N THR A 4 3.52 15.23 -20.81
CA THR A 4 2.24 15.70 -20.27
C THR A 4 1.24 14.57 -20.07
N SER A 5 1.65 13.32 -20.29
CA SER A 5 0.82 12.12 -20.14
C SER A 5 1.47 11.13 -19.18
N GLY A 6 0.67 10.36 -18.48
CA GLY A 6 1.16 9.38 -17.52
C GLY A 6 0.04 8.54 -16.92
N THR A 7 0.39 7.61 -16.08
CA THR A 7 -0.56 6.74 -15.38
C THR A 7 -0.05 6.41 -13.99
N GLY A 8 -0.93 6.08 -13.05
CA GLY A 8 -0.53 5.75 -11.70
C GLY A 8 -1.62 5.08 -10.90
N VAL A 9 -1.21 4.65 -9.72
CA VAL A 9 -2.05 4.07 -8.69
C VAL A 9 -1.78 4.79 -7.36
N ALA A 10 -2.82 5.08 -6.61
CA ALA A 10 -2.66 5.76 -5.33
C ALA A 10 -3.76 5.41 -4.34
N PHE A 11 -3.42 5.53 -3.07
CA PHE A 11 -4.31 5.37 -1.94
C PHE A 11 -4.51 6.71 -1.24
N THR A 12 -5.68 6.95 -0.68
CA THR A 12 -5.94 8.17 0.11
C THR A 12 -5.23 8.15 1.47
N ARG A 13 -4.82 6.96 1.94
CA ARG A 13 -4.03 6.73 3.16
C ARG A 13 -3.00 5.63 2.91
N ASN A 14 -1.94 5.58 3.70
CA ASN A 14 -0.94 4.51 3.58
C ASN A 14 -1.55 3.14 3.92
N PRO A 15 -1.59 2.19 2.99
CA PRO A 15 -2.22 0.88 3.19
C PRO A 15 -1.47 -0.03 4.17
N SER A 16 -0.21 0.28 4.46
CA SER A 16 0.63 -0.50 5.39
C SER A 16 0.58 0.03 6.81
N THR A 17 0.56 1.36 7.00
CA THR A 17 0.63 2.01 8.31
C THR A 17 -0.67 2.66 8.75
N GLY A 18 -1.58 2.97 7.82
CA GLY A 18 -2.81 3.70 8.08
C GLY A 18 -2.64 5.21 8.19
N GLU A 19 -1.44 5.74 8.01
CA GLU A 19 -1.19 7.18 8.08
C GLU A 19 -2.02 7.94 7.04
N ASN A 20 -2.61 9.06 7.48
CA ASN A 20 -3.38 9.94 6.62
C ASN A 20 -2.45 10.69 5.67
N GLY A 21 -2.73 10.61 4.39
CA GLY A 21 -1.95 11.23 3.32
C GLY A 21 -1.89 10.34 2.09
N ILE A 22 -1.87 10.98 0.92
CA ILE A 22 -1.80 10.26 -0.35
C ILE A 22 -0.52 9.41 -0.42
N TYR A 23 -0.71 8.14 -0.69
CA TYR A 23 0.35 7.16 -0.88
C TYR A 23 0.18 6.49 -2.24
N GLY A 24 1.19 6.50 -3.07
CA GLY A 24 1.10 5.89 -4.40
C GLY A 24 2.25 6.25 -5.31
N GLU A 25 2.13 5.78 -6.53
CA GLU A 25 3.17 5.87 -7.55
C GLU A 25 2.57 6.22 -8.90
N TYR A 26 3.37 6.87 -9.74
CA TYR A 26 3.02 7.18 -11.11
C TYR A 26 4.23 7.10 -12.05
N LEU A 27 3.94 6.94 -13.33
CA LEU A 27 4.93 7.00 -14.40
C LEU A 27 4.49 8.04 -15.44
N ILE A 28 5.41 8.96 -15.79
CA ILE A 28 5.23 9.86 -16.94
C ILE A 28 5.54 9.12 -18.23
N ASN A 29 4.84 9.48 -19.29
CA ASN A 29 4.98 8.91 -20.63
C ASN A 29 4.88 7.37 -20.62
N ALA A 30 3.88 6.86 -19.92
CA ALA A 30 3.65 5.44 -19.69
C ALA A 30 2.16 5.09 -19.82
N GLN A 31 1.89 3.82 -20.11
CA GLN A 31 0.56 3.21 -20.07
C GLN A 31 0.39 2.40 -18.78
N GLY A 32 -0.85 2.02 -18.42
CA GLY A 32 -1.14 1.27 -17.21
C GLY A 32 -0.32 -0.01 -17.06
N GLU A 33 -0.06 -0.71 -18.17
CA GLU A 33 0.76 -1.92 -18.21
C GLU A 33 2.21 -1.68 -17.80
N ASP A 34 2.77 -0.49 -18.07
CA ASP A 34 4.16 -0.16 -17.73
C ASP A 34 4.37 -0.05 -16.21
N VAL A 35 3.35 0.36 -15.46
CA VAL A 35 3.39 0.43 -13.99
C VAL A 35 3.46 -0.97 -13.38
N VAL A 36 2.70 -1.91 -13.95
CA VAL A 36 2.60 -3.29 -13.44
C VAL A 36 3.77 -4.15 -13.90
N ALA A 37 4.30 -3.89 -15.10
CA ALA A 37 5.39 -4.68 -15.69
C ALA A 37 6.76 -4.47 -15.00
N GLY A 38 6.92 -3.43 -14.19
CA GLY A 38 8.17 -3.19 -13.46
C GLY A 38 9.38 -2.84 -14.33
N ILE A 39 9.18 -2.50 -15.61
CA ILE A 39 10.26 -2.19 -16.57
C ILE A 39 10.88 -0.82 -16.26
N ARG A 40 10.10 0.08 -15.69
CA ARG A 40 10.52 1.43 -15.32
C ARG A 40 10.23 1.64 -13.81
N THR A 41 11.12 2.35 -13.12
CA THR A 41 10.92 2.70 -11.71
C THR A 41 9.87 3.80 -11.59
N PRO A 42 8.73 3.55 -10.94
CA PRO A 42 7.71 4.57 -10.69
C PRO A 42 8.24 5.69 -9.79
N GLN A 43 7.63 6.87 -9.90
CA GLN A 43 7.89 8.00 -9.02
C GLN A 43 6.82 8.08 -7.93
N PRO A 44 7.17 8.53 -6.71
CA PRO A 44 6.18 8.80 -5.68
C PRO A 44 5.13 9.81 -6.17
N ILE A 45 3.86 9.55 -5.86
CA ILE A 45 2.74 10.41 -6.29
C ILE A 45 2.91 11.88 -5.89
N THR A 46 3.63 12.15 -4.80
CA THR A 46 3.90 13.52 -4.34
C THR A 46 4.73 14.34 -5.33
N LYS A 47 5.58 13.67 -6.13
CA LYS A 47 6.37 14.33 -7.17
C LYS A 47 5.52 14.82 -8.35
N LEU A 48 4.31 14.30 -8.52
CA LEU A 48 3.36 14.80 -9.52
C LEU A 48 3.03 16.28 -9.30
N ALA A 49 3.15 16.78 -8.06
CA ALA A 49 3.00 18.20 -7.74
C ALA A 49 4.04 19.10 -8.44
N GLU A 50 5.22 18.56 -8.73
CA GLU A 50 6.29 19.27 -9.44
C GLU A 50 6.14 19.09 -10.96
N ASP A 51 5.86 17.87 -11.40
CA ASP A 51 5.84 17.51 -12.82
C ASP A 51 4.55 18.01 -13.53
N LEU A 52 3.38 17.88 -12.87
CA LEU A 52 2.06 18.26 -13.41
C LEU A 52 1.18 18.86 -12.29
N PRO A 53 1.45 20.09 -11.82
CA PRO A 53 0.85 20.67 -10.62
C PRO A 53 -0.68 20.80 -10.70
N GLU A 54 -1.24 21.15 -11.85
CA GLU A 54 -2.69 21.27 -12.00
C GLU A 54 -3.38 19.91 -11.94
N CYS A 55 -2.79 18.88 -12.55
CA CYS A 55 -3.30 17.52 -12.43
C CYS A 55 -3.21 17.00 -10.99
N TYR A 56 -2.13 17.31 -10.26
CA TYR A 56 -1.99 16.92 -8.86
C TYR A 56 -3.03 17.60 -7.99
N LYS A 57 -3.30 18.89 -8.19
CA LYS A 57 -4.32 19.64 -7.46
C LYS A 57 -5.72 19.06 -7.70
N GLU A 58 -6.05 18.76 -8.94
CA GLU A 58 -7.32 18.11 -9.31
C GLU A 58 -7.41 16.71 -8.70
N PHE A 59 -6.32 15.93 -8.78
CA PHE A 59 -6.22 14.61 -8.18
C PHE A 59 -6.52 14.64 -6.68
N MET A 60 -5.88 15.55 -5.93
CA MET A 60 -6.10 15.70 -4.49
C MET A 60 -7.56 16.03 -4.15
N ALA A 61 -8.17 16.95 -4.91
CA ALA A 61 -9.56 17.33 -4.69
C ALA A 61 -10.52 16.15 -4.92
N ILE A 62 -10.27 15.34 -5.95
CA ILE A 62 -11.08 14.15 -6.24
C ILE A 62 -10.84 13.05 -5.21
N ALA A 63 -9.58 12.80 -4.82
CA ALA A 63 -9.22 11.80 -3.83
C ALA A 63 -9.91 12.06 -2.48
N HIS A 64 -9.89 13.30 -1.99
CA HIS A 64 -10.62 13.68 -0.77
C HIS A 64 -12.12 13.48 -0.92
N LYS A 65 -12.71 13.90 -2.06
CA LYS A 65 -14.12 13.72 -2.33
C LYS A 65 -14.54 12.24 -2.35
N LEU A 66 -13.69 11.38 -2.90
CA LEU A 66 -13.94 9.94 -2.92
C LEU A 66 -13.88 9.33 -1.52
N GLU A 67 -12.85 9.66 -0.72
CA GLU A 67 -12.75 9.20 0.66
C GLU A 67 -13.94 9.65 1.51
N ASP A 68 -14.37 10.90 1.38
CA ASP A 68 -15.52 11.45 2.09
C ASP A 68 -16.84 10.78 1.66
N HIS A 69 -16.99 10.53 0.35
CA HIS A 69 -18.18 9.89 -0.19
C HIS A 69 -18.32 8.43 0.28
N TYR A 70 -17.25 7.65 0.17
CA TYR A 70 -17.24 6.25 0.60
C TYR A 70 -17.01 6.09 2.10
N ARG A 71 -16.58 7.15 2.78
CA ARG A 71 -16.24 7.17 4.20
C ARG A 71 -15.20 6.10 4.56
N ASP A 72 -14.29 5.81 3.63
CA ASP A 72 -13.22 4.81 3.77
C ASP A 72 -12.04 5.13 2.87
N MET A 73 -10.86 4.61 3.24
CA MET A 73 -9.66 4.70 2.41
C MET A 73 -9.91 4.14 1.01
N GLN A 74 -9.55 4.91 0.00
CA GLN A 74 -9.74 4.55 -1.40
C GLN A 74 -8.42 4.15 -2.06
N ASP A 75 -8.48 3.11 -2.88
CA ASP A 75 -7.48 2.67 -3.84
C ASP A 75 -7.95 3.14 -5.23
N MET A 76 -7.12 3.93 -5.90
CA MET A 76 -7.48 4.66 -7.11
C MET A 76 -6.50 4.37 -8.23
N GLU A 77 -7.04 4.11 -9.41
CA GLU A 77 -6.27 4.03 -10.64
C GLU A 77 -6.59 5.25 -11.50
N PHE A 78 -5.57 5.91 -12.03
CA PHE A 78 -5.74 7.12 -12.83
C PHE A 78 -4.78 7.16 -14.02
N THR A 79 -5.15 7.95 -15.00
CA THR A 79 -4.30 8.30 -16.14
C THR A 79 -4.37 9.79 -16.41
N ILE A 80 -3.29 10.32 -16.95
CA ILE A 80 -3.19 11.70 -17.43
C ILE A 80 -2.89 11.63 -18.91
N GLN A 81 -3.70 12.29 -19.71
CA GLN A 81 -3.51 12.40 -21.16
C GLN A 81 -3.47 13.87 -21.56
N GLU A 82 -2.31 14.30 -22.07
CA GLU A 82 -2.10 15.68 -22.55
C GLU A 82 -2.49 16.74 -21.48
N GLY A 83 -2.06 16.48 -20.22
CA GLY A 83 -2.35 17.38 -19.09
C GLY A 83 -3.77 17.29 -18.54
N LYS A 84 -4.59 16.35 -18.98
CA LYS A 84 -5.93 16.11 -18.48
C LYS A 84 -6.01 14.83 -17.66
N LEU A 85 -6.51 14.94 -16.44
CA LEU A 85 -6.64 13.83 -15.48
C LEU A 85 -7.92 13.02 -15.76
N TYR A 86 -7.81 11.69 -15.64
CA TYR A 86 -8.92 10.75 -15.72
C TYR A 86 -8.76 9.69 -14.62
N PHE A 87 -9.79 9.49 -13.81
CA PHE A 87 -9.88 8.35 -12.91
C PHE A 87 -10.46 7.16 -13.66
N LEU A 88 -9.78 6.02 -13.59
CA LEU A 88 -10.17 4.80 -14.27
C LEU A 88 -10.97 3.88 -13.34
N GLN A 89 -10.55 3.81 -12.07
CA GLN A 89 -11.16 2.96 -11.06
C GLN A 89 -10.96 3.56 -9.68
N THR A 90 -11.94 3.34 -8.79
CA THR A 90 -11.80 3.50 -7.34
C THR A 90 -12.44 2.32 -6.64
N ARG A 91 -11.85 1.91 -5.51
CA ARG A 91 -12.36 0.86 -4.63
C ARG A 91 -11.89 1.08 -3.20
N ASN A 92 -12.55 0.44 -2.24
CA ASN A 92 -12.03 0.42 -0.87
C ASN A 92 -10.65 -0.25 -0.86
N GLY A 93 -9.66 0.46 -0.32
CA GLY A 93 -8.27 0.03 -0.37
C GLY A 93 -8.03 -1.21 0.50
N LYS A 94 -7.36 -2.22 -0.06
CA LYS A 94 -6.80 -3.31 0.72
C LYS A 94 -5.70 -2.77 1.62
N ARG A 95 -5.63 -3.27 2.85
CA ARG A 95 -4.74 -2.75 3.88
C ARG A 95 -4.33 -3.84 4.86
N THR A 96 -3.23 -3.63 5.56
CA THR A 96 -2.80 -4.51 6.66
C THR A 96 -3.75 -4.38 7.85
N ALA A 97 -3.73 -5.36 8.76
CA ALA A 97 -4.55 -5.30 9.99
C ALA A 97 -4.21 -4.09 10.88
N PRO A 98 -2.93 -3.73 11.12
CA PRO A 98 -2.58 -2.50 11.83
C PRO A 98 -3.13 -1.24 11.16
N ALA A 99 -3.00 -1.14 9.84
CA ALA A 99 -3.52 -0.01 9.07
C ALA A 99 -5.06 0.06 9.16
N ALA A 100 -5.76 -1.08 9.10
CA ALA A 100 -7.22 -1.13 9.20
C ALA A 100 -7.72 -0.55 10.52
N ILE A 101 -7.08 -0.92 11.63
CA ILE A 101 -7.44 -0.40 12.95
C ILE A 101 -7.18 1.10 13.03
N LYS A 102 -5.97 1.54 12.62
CA LYS A 102 -5.63 2.96 12.65
C LYS A 102 -6.58 3.79 11.81
N ILE A 103 -6.86 3.38 10.57
CA ILE A 103 -7.79 4.07 9.68
C ILE A 103 -9.20 4.14 10.27
N ALA A 104 -9.69 3.04 10.88
CA ALA A 104 -11.00 3.03 11.50
C ALA A 104 -11.09 4.01 12.68
N CYS A 105 -10.05 4.08 13.52
CA CYS A 105 -9.98 5.06 14.61
C CYS A 105 -9.94 6.49 14.07
N ASP A 106 -9.05 6.77 13.12
CA ASP A 106 -8.91 8.11 12.53
C ASP A 106 -10.23 8.57 11.88
N LEU A 107 -10.95 7.70 11.17
CA LEU A 107 -12.24 8.03 10.56
C LEU A 107 -13.35 8.32 11.59
N VAL A 108 -13.29 7.70 12.79
CA VAL A 108 -14.17 8.04 13.93
C VAL A 108 -13.80 9.41 14.47
N ASP A 109 -12.53 9.68 14.70
CA ASP A 109 -12.03 10.96 15.22
C ASP A 109 -12.33 12.11 14.26
N GLU A 110 -12.26 11.85 12.95
CA GLU A 110 -12.65 12.78 11.88
C GLU A 110 -14.18 12.96 11.75
N GLY A 111 -14.97 12.18 12.49
CA GLY A 111 -16.45 12.23 12.44
C GLY A 111 -17.06 11.67 11.16
N LYS A 112 -16.29 10.92 10.36
CA LYS A 112 -16.75 10.31 9.11
C LYS A 112 -17.58 9.05 9.32
N ILE A 113 -17.29 8.29 10.39
CA ILE A 113 -18.00 7.07 10.78
C ILE A 113 -18.25 7.02 12.29
N THR A 114 -19.19 6.19 12.71
CA THR A 114 -19.45 5.93 14.13
C THR A 114 -18.49 4.86 14.69
N PRO A 115 -18.27 4.80 16.02
CA PRO A 115 -17.50 3.72 16.63
C PRO A 115 -18.03 2.32 16.30
N GLN A 116 -19.35 2.17 16.22
CA GLN A 116 -19.99 0.91 15.86
C GLN A 116 -19.67 0.50 14.41
N GLU A 117 -19.72 1.45 13.48
CA GLU A 117 -19.30 1.22 12.09
C GLU A 117 -17.82 0.85 11.99
N ALA A 118 -16.97 1.49 12.79
CA ALA A 118 -15.54 1.19 12.86
C ALA A 118 -15.28 -0.26 13.25
N VAL A 119 -15.93 -0.74 14.32
CA VAL A 119 -15.82 -2.15 14.77
C VAL A 119 -16.27 -3.12 13.67
N LEU A 120 -17.40 -2.83 13.01
CA LEU A 120 -17.93 -3.70 11.94
C LEU A 120 -17.03 -3.77 10.69
N ARG A 121 -16.14 -2.79 10.49
CA ARG A 121 -15.20 -2.77 9.37
C ARG A 121 -13.93 -3.59 9.61
N ILE A 122 -13.63 -3.92 10.86
CA ILE A 122 -12.47 -4.74 11.21
C ILE A 122 -12.83 -6.21 11.05
N GLU A 123 -12.20 -6.85 10.10
CA GLU A 123 -12.37 -8.28 9.88
C GLU A 123 -11.66 -9.07 11.00
N ALA A 124 -12.43 -9.82 11.80
CA ALA A 124 -11.91 -10.53 12.96
C ALA A 124 -10.72 -11.45 12.61
N LYS A 125 -10.79 -12.12 11.46
CA LYS A 125 -9.70 -12.99 10.97
C LYS A 125 -8.39 -12.23 10.72
N SER A 126 -8.47 -10.95 10.34
CA SER A 126 -7.28 -10.15 10.10
C SER A 126 -6.52 -9.80 11.38
N LEU A 127 -7.20 -9.86 12.55
CA LEU A 127 -6.58 -9.59 13.84
C LEU A 127 -5.54 -10.64 14.22
N ASP A 128 -5.63 -11.85 13.69
CA ASP A 128 -4.62 -12.90 13.90
C ASP A 128 -3.22 -12.42 13.44
N GLN A 129 -3.17 -11.54 12.44
CA GLN A 129 -1.91 -10.96 11.97
C GLN A 129 -1.21 -10.12 13.04
N LEU A 130 -1.96 -9.55 14.00
CA LEU A 130 -1.41 -8.76 15.11
C LEU A 130 -0.77 -9.65 16.19
N LEU A 131 -1.09 -10.94 16.19
CA LEU A 131 -0.55 -11.92 17.11
C LEU A 131 0.75 -12.57 16.61
N HIS A 132 1.14 -12.29 15.36
CA HIS A 132 2.41 -12.78 14.84
C HIS A 132 3.60 -12.17 15.60
N PRO A 133 4.68 -12.94 15.82
CA PRO A 133 5.90 -12.42 16.40
C PRO A 133 6.42 -11.20 15.61
N THR A 134 6.84 -10.19 16.32
CA THR A 134 7.49 -9.00 15.76
C THR A 134 8.84 -8.79 16.40
N PHE A 135 9.75 -8.13 15.70
CA PHE A 135 11.02 -7.75 16.29
C PHE A 135 10.82 -6.61 17.30
N ASP A 136 11.62 -6.62 18.36
CA ASP A 136 11.72 -5.49 19.27
C ASP A 136 12.13 -4.22 18.52
N THR A 137 11.39 -3.12 18.76
CA THR A 137 11.58 -1.86 18.02
C THR A 137 12.97 -1.25 18.25
N ALA A 138 13.54 -1.41 19.44
CA ALA A 138 14.87 -0.88 19.76
C ALA A 138 15.96 -1.74 19.07
N ALA A 139 15.77 -3.06 19.04
CA ALA A 139 16.67 -3.98 18.34
C ALA A 139 16.66 -3.73 16.81
N LEU A 140 15.47 -3.48 16.21
CA LEU A 140 15.35 -3.11 14.80
C LEU A 140 16.11 -1.82 14.45
N LYS A 141 15.99 -0.80 15.30
CA LYS A 141 16.68 0.49 15.10
C LYS A 141 18.20 0.39 15.27
N ALA A 142 18.67 -0.54 16.12
CA ALA A 142 20.08 -0.79 16.36
C ALA A 142 20.69 -1.78 15.34
N GLY A 143 19.86 -2.49 14.60
CA GLY A 143 20.29 -3.48 13.62
C GLY A 143 20.90 -2.86 12.37
N GLU A 144 21.85 -3.58 11.76
CA GLU A 144 22.41 -3.22 10.47
C GLU A 144 21.44 -3.66 9.34
N VAL A 145 21.09 -2.73 8.45
CA VAL A 145 20.27 -3.03 7.28
C VAL A 145 21.17 -3.60 6.18
N ILE A 146 21.07 -4.90 5.93
CA ILE A 146 21.84 -5.60 4.89
C ILE A 146 21.15 -5.63 3.52
N GLY A 147 19.86 -5.31 3.46
CA GLY A 147 19.10 -5.28 2.22
C GLY A 147 17.67 -4.81 2.42
N SER A 148 17.00 -4.52 1.32
CA SER A 148 15.58 -4.12 1.29
C SER A 148 14.85 -4.95 0.25
N ALA A 149 13.66 -5.43 0.60
CA ALA A 149 12.82 -6.24 -0.29
C ALA A 149 11.33 -5.99 -0.01
N LEU A 150 10.48 -6.48 -0.93
CA LEU A 150 9.03 -6.46 -0.72
C LEU A 150 8.62 -7.55 0.29
N PRO A 151 7.80 -7.23 1.30
CA PRO A 151 7.35 -8.22 2.27
C PRO A 151 6.34 -9.19 1.63
N ALA A 152 6.62 -10.49 1.73
CA ALA A 152 5.73 -11.54 1.22
C ALA A 152 4.83 -12.15 2.31
N SER A 153 5.23 -12.04 3.59
CA SER A 153 4.50 -12.57 4.75
C SER A 153 4.67 -11.64 5.94
N PRO A 154 3.64 -11.50 6.81
CA PRO A 154 3.76 -10.73 8.04
C PRO A 154 4.60 -11.45 9.09
N GLY A 155 5.12 -10.68 10.06
CA GLY A 155 5.82 -11.19 11.23
C GLY A 155 7.33 -11.21 11.11
N ALA A 156 7.96 -11.82 12.11
CA ALA A 156 9.40 -12.00 12.21
C ALA A 156 9.74 -13.49 12.17
N ALA A 157 10.79 -13.85 11.47
CA ALA A 157 11.23 -15.23 11.36
C ALA A 157 12.75 -15.34 11.53
N ALA A 158 13.20 -16.48 12.05
CA ALA A 158 14.60 -16.87 12.09
C ALA A 158 14.74 -18.23 11.43
N GLY A 159 15.75 -18.41 10.59
CA GLY A 159 15.95 -19.67 9.89
C GLY A 159 17.12 -19.63 8.92
N LYS A 160 17.28 -20.68 8.16
CA LYS A 160 18.29 -20.76 7.09
C LYS A 160 17.82 -19.92 5.89
N VAL A 161 18.78 -19.34 5.17
CA VAL A 161 18.51 -18.59 3.94
C VAL A 161 18.58 -19.56 2.75
N TYR A 162 17.55 -19.54 1.92
CA TYR A 162 17.49 -20.25 0.64
C TYR A 162 17.29 -19.25 -0.49
N PHE A 163 18.00 -19.47 -1.60
CA PHE A 163 17.94 -18.58 -2.75
C PHE A 163 16.91 -19.02 -3.79
N THR A 164 16.41 -20.24 -3.70
CA THR A 164 15.36 -20.75 -4.57
C THR A 164 14.22 -21.40 -3.76
N ALA A 165 13.02 -21.37 -4.30
CA ALA A 165 11.86 -22.04 -3.70
C ALA A 165 12.03 -23.58 -3.69
N GLU A 166 12.81 -24.12 -4.61
CA GLU A 166 13.08 -25.55 -4.75
C GLU A 166 13.96 -26.05 -3.61
N ASP A 167 15.02 -25.31 -3.29
CA ASP A 167 15.92 -25.61 -2.16
C ASP A 167 15.19 -25.55 -0.82
N ALA A 168 14.33 -24.53 -0.63
CA ALA A 168 13.53 -24.40 0.58
C ALA A 168 12.56 -25.58 0.78
N ARG A 169 11.89 -26.05 -0.28
CA ARG A 169 10.98 -27.19 -0.23
C ARG A 169 11.67 -28.52 0.03
N SER A 170 12.88 -28.73 -0.49
CA SER A 170 13.63 -29.98 -0.32
C SER A 170 14.02 -30.25 1.13
N GLU A 171 14.25 -29.19 1.95
CA GLU A 171 14.53 -29.35 3.38
C GLU A 171 13.26 -29.53 4.24
N GLU A 172 12.13 -28.95 3.85
CA GLU A 172 10.85 -29.14 4.55
C GLU A 172 10.46 -30.62 4.57
N HIS A 173 10.61 -31.31 3.45
CA HIS A 173 10.41 -32.77 3.38
C HIS A 173 11.44 -33.62 4.16
N THR A 174 12.63 -33.09 4.37
CA THR A 174 13.66 -33.81 5.13
C THR A 174 13.46 -33.71 6.64
N SER A 175 12.89 -32.62 7.13
CA SER A 175 12.59 -32.42 8.55
C SER A 175 11.35 -33.17 9.04
N GLU A 176 10.36 -33.41 8.19
CA GLU A 176 9.17 -34.21 8.51
C GLU A 176 9.47 -35.71 8.62
N LEU A 177 10.55 -36.20 7.97
CA LEU A 177 10.99 -37.59 8.06
C LEU A 177 11.87 -37.90 9.28
N GLN A 178 12.23 -36.87 10.06
CA GLN A 178 13.07 -36.99 11.27
C GLN A 178 12.30 -36.78 12.58
N SER A 179 11.02 -36.51 12.52
CA SER A 179 10.08 -36.37 13.66
C SER A 179 9.17 -37.58 13.74
#